data_07b20c7ed0cec4ce597b5edd5f03765b
#
_entry.id   07b20c7ed0cec4ce597b5edd5f03765b
#
_cell.length_a   1.000
_cell.length_b   1.000
_cell.length_c   1.000
_cell.angle_alpha   90.00
_cell.angle_beta   90.00
_cell.angle_gamma   90.00
#
_symmetry.space_group_name_H-M   'P 1'
#
loop_
_entity.id
_entity.type
_entity.pdbx_description
1 polymer ?
#
loop_
_entity_poly.entity_id
_entity_poly.type
_entity_poly.pdbx_seq_one_letter_code
_entity_poly.pdbx_strand_id
1 'polypeptide(L)'
;MSVVLAGLLTGLSLIVAIGAQNAYVLRLGLGRTRVALAVVICAASDVLLILLGIAGIGAIVKAAPAALTVVKWVGIAYLFAYGLLSLWRARRSEVLLPADTATPSRRVVATTTVAFTFLNPHVYIDTVLLLGSIGNQYGAQRWLFALGACLASILWFSALGFGARSAAPLMSRPITWRILDTGIGFVMLLIAWNLWHTDLTV
;
A
#
# COMPACT_ATOMS: atom_id res chain seq x y z
N MET A 1 23.39 -1.15 17.40
CA MET A 1 21.98 -1.39 17.04
C MET A 1 21.90 -2.78 16.44
N SER A 2 20.94 -3.63 16.79
CA SER A 2 20.83 -4.94 16.15
C SER A 2 20.41 -4.79 14.69
N VAL A 3 20.91 -5.67 13.81
CA VAL A 3 20.60 -5.64 12.38
C VAL A 3 19.10 -5.79 12.12
N VAL A 4 18.40 -6.58 12.96
CA VAL A 4 16.94 -6.72 12.92
C VAL A 4 16.26 -5.38 13.20
N LEU A 5 16.73 -4.63 14.21
CA LEU A 5 16.18 -3.30 14.52
C LEU A 5 16.43 -2.30 13.38
N ALA A 6 17.61 -2.37 12.74
CA ALA A 6 17.89 -1.57 11.57
C ALA A 6 16.92 -1.86 10.43
N GLY A 7 16.66 -3.15 10.12
CA GLY A 7 15.67 -3.55 9.13
C GLY A 7 14.26 -3.10 9.48
N LEU A 8 13.86 -3.22 10.74
CA LEU A 8 12.55 -2.79 11.21
C LEU A 8 12.35 -1.29 11.07
N LEU A 9 13.30 -0.48 11.51
CA LEU A 9 13.20 0.98 11.42
C LEU A 9 13.24 1.47 9.97
N THR A 10 14.12 0.90 9.14
CA THR A 10 14.17 1.21 7.70
C THR A 10 12.87 0.81 7.01
N GLY A 11 12.38 -0.40 7.27
CA GLY A 11 11.09 -0.86 6.73
C GLY A 11 9.94 0.05 7.14
N LEU A 12 9.81 0.41 8.42
CA LEU A 12 8.79 1.34 8.87
C LEU A 12 8.89 2.70 8.18
N SER A 13 10.10 3.26 8.02
CA SER A 13 10.28 4.58 7.40
C SER A 13 9.79 4.64 5.95
N LEU A 14 9.84 3.52 5.22
CA LEU A 14 9.38 3.42 3.84
C LEU A 14 7.89 3.07 3.75
N ILE A 15 7.42 2.14 4.59
CA ILE A 15 6.04 1.59 4.50
C ILE A 15 5.00 2.54 5.12
N VAL A 16 5.38 3.35 6.13
CA VAL A 16 4.47 4.30 6.81
C VAL A 16 4.03 5.45 5.89
N ALA A 17 4.76 5.72 4.81
CA ALA A 17 4.40 6.75 3.85
C ALA A 17 2.96 6.56 3.33
N ILE A 18 2.18 7.65 3.34
CA ILE A 18 0.76 7.61 2.95
C ILE A 18 0.67 7.36 1.44
N GLY A 19 0.33 6.13 1.08
CA GLY A 19 0.09 5.70 -0.30
C GLY A 19 -1.33 5.18 -0.52
N ALA A 20 -1.62 4.81 -1.76
CA ALA A 20 -2.91 4.24 -2.16
C ALA A 20 -3.27 2.98 -1.36
N GLN A 21 -2.31 2.11 -1.13
CA GLN A 21 -2.46 0.87 -0.37
C GLN A 21 -2.84 1.15 1.10
N ASN A 22 -2.12 2.07 1.77
CA ASN A 22 -2.41 2.46 3.15
C ASN A 22 -3.80 3.09 3.29
N ALA A 23 -4.17 4.00 2.36
CA ALA A 23 -5.49 4.62 2.34
C ALA A 23 -6.62 3.58 2.16
N TYR A 24 -6.40 2.57 1.32
CA TYR A 24 -7.38 1.50 1.11
C TYR A 24 -7.52 0.58 2.34
N VAL A 25 -6.41 0.16 2.96
CA VAL A 25 -6.42 -0.65 4.19
C VAL A 25 -7.10 0.12 5.33
N LEU A 26 -6.79 1.41 5.49
CA LEU A 26 -7.44 2.30 6.45
C LEU A 26 -8.97 2.31 6.23
N ARG A 27 -9.41 2.50 4.98
CA ARG A 27 -10.84 2.49 4.63
C ARG A 27 -11.52 1.19 5.04
N LEU A 28 -10.92 0.03 4.72
CA LEU A 28 -11.44 -1.28 5.11
C LEU A 28 -11.49 -1.44 6.62
N GLY A 29 -10.47 -0.95 7.34
CA GLY A 29 -10.39 -0.95 8.80
C GLY A 29 -11.51 -0.17 9.43
N LEU A 30 -11.73 1.07 8.98
CA LEU A 30 -12.81 1.94 9.44
C LEU A 30 -14.19 1.35 9.14
N GLY A 31 -14.38 0.76 7.96
CA GLY A 31 -15.61 0.07 7.57
C GLY A 31 -15.78 -1.31 8.20
N ARG A 32 -14.81 -1.81 8.97
CA ARG A 32 -14.78 -3.16 9.56
C ARG A 32 -15.01 -4.28 8.54
N THR A 33 -14.66 -4.04 7.27
CA THR A 33 -14.94 -4.98 6.18
C THR A 33 -13.68 -5.68 5.71
N ARG A 34 -13.62 -7.01 5.88
CA ARG A 34 -12.56 -7.90 5.34
C ARG A 34 -11.12 -7.42 5.58
N VAL A 35 -10.89 -6.73 6.69
CA VAL A 35 -9.59 -6.12 7.06
C VAL A 35 -8.48 -7.16 7.08
N ALA A 36 -8.73 -8.32 7.71
CA ALA A 36 -7.74 -9.38 7.82
C ALA A 36 -7.24 -9.85 6.45
N LEU A 37 -8.14 -9.95 5.45
CA LEU A 37 -7.76 -10.35 4.09
C LEU A 37 -6.81 -9.32 3.46
N ALA A 38 -7.10 -8.03 3.57
CA ALA A 38 -6.25 -6.97 3.04
C ALA A 38 -4.89 -6.93 3.75
N VAL A 39 -4.88 -7.00 5.09
CA VAL A 39 -3.66 -7.03 5.90
C VAL A 39 -2.76 -8.20 5.50
N VAL A 40 -3.32 -9.41 5.37
CA VAL A 40 -2.55 -10.59 4.95
C VAL A 40 -1.97 -10.42 3.55
N ILE A 41 -2.76 -9.91 2.60
CA ILE A 41 -2.28 -9.70 1.23
C ILE A 41 -1.18 -8.65 1.20
N CYS A 42 -1.33 -7.51 1.89
CA CYS A 42 -0.31 -6.48 1.97
C CYS A 42 0.99 -7.03 2.57
N ALA A 43 0.90 -7.64 3.75
CA ALA A 43 2.07 -8.18 4.43
C ALA A 43 2.76 -9.30 3.63
N ALA A 44 2.00 -10.21 3.02
CA ALA A 44 2.56 -11.27 2.19
C ALA A 44 3.23 -10.73 0.92
N SER A 45 2.64 -9.71 0.29
CA SER A 45 3.24 -9.04 -0.88
C SER A 45 4.54 -8.34 -0.52
N ASP A 46 4.57 -7.60 0.59
CA ASP A 46 5.78 -6.93 1.06
C ASP A 46 6.86 -7.94 1.43
N VAL A 47 6.52 -9.00 2.17
CA VAL A 47 7.47 -10.07 2.51
C VAL A 47 8.08 -10.65 1.23
N LEU A 48 7.27 -10.95 0.22
CA LEU A 48 7.76 -11.43 -1.06
C LEU A 48 8.74 -10.44 -1.70
N LEU A 49 8.35 -9.17 -1.82
CA LEU A 49 9.16 -8.13 -2.47
C LEU A 49 10.45 -7.84 -1.68
N ILE A 50 10.40 -7.81 -0.34
CA ILE A 50 11.57 -7.67 0.53
C ILE A 50 12.56 -8.81 0.30
N LEU A 51 12.08 -10.07 0.33
CA LEU A 51 12.94 -11.23 0.14
C LEU A 51 13.55 -11.25 -1.27
N LEU A 52 12.80 -10.88 -2.29
CA LEU A 52 13.30 -10.73 -3.66
C LEU A 52 14.38 -9.64 -3.77
N GLY A 53 14.16 -8.49 -3.12
CA GLY A 53 15.13 -7.39 -3.08
C GLY A 53 16.45 -7.82 -2.41
N ILE A 54 16.35 -8.46 -1.24
CA ILE A 54 17.51 -8.97 -0.46
C ILE A 54 18.24 -10.10 -1.20
N ALA A 55 17.50 -10.93 -1.96
CA ALA A 55 18.10 -11.96 -2.81
C ALA A 55 18.89 -11.40 -4.03
N GLY A 56 18.83 -10.08 -4.27
CA GLY A 56 19.58 -9.42 -5.33
C GLY A 56 18.84 -9.24 -6.64
N ILE A 57 17.52 -9.50 -6.68
CA ILE A 57 16.70 -9.35 -7.91
C ILE A 57 16.57 -7.87 -8.34
N GLY A 58 16.97 -6.92 -7.48
CA GLY A 58 17.02 -5.50 -7.83
C GLY A 58 17.81 -5.20 -9.13
N ALA A 59 18.87 -5.95 -9.40
CA ALA A 59 19.62 -5.82 -10.64
C ALA A 59 18.77 -6.19 -11.88
N ILE A 60 17.91 -7.20 -11.77
CA ILE A 60 16.99 -7.61 -12.84
C ILE A 60 15.92 -6.55 -13.08
N VAL A 61 15.39 -5.96 -11.99
CA VAL A 61 14.42 -4.85 -12.08
C VAL A 61 15.02 -3.65 -12.79
N LYS A 62 16.29 -3.30 -12.49
CA LYS A 62 17.05 -2.24 -13.20
C LYS A 62 17.25 -2.56 -14.67
N ALA A 63 17.45 -3.83 -15.01
CA ALA A 63 17.66 -4.25 -16.40
C ALA A 63 16.37 -4.29 -17.23
N ALA A 64 15.19 -4.09 -16.62
CA ALA A 64 13.89 -4.15 -17.28
C ALA A 64 13.10 -2.82 -17.20
N PRO A 65 13.65 -1.69 -17.70
CA PRO A 65 13.01 -0.38 -17.60
C PRO A 65 11.66 -0.32 -18.33
N ALA A 66 11.50 -1.08 -19.41
CA ALA A 66 10.24 -1.18 -20.13
C ALA A 66 9.11 -1.76 -19.25
N ALA A 67 9.41 -2.78 -18.42
CA ALA A 67 8.43 -3.36 -17.50
C ALA A 67 7.99 -2.33 -16.43
N LEU A 68 8.93 -1.57 -15.86
CA LEU A 68 8.62 -0.49 -14.92
C LEU A 68 7.77 0.61 -15.58
N THR A 69 8.06 0.94 -16.85
CA THR A 69 7.26 1.91 -17.61
C THR A 69 5.82 1.43 -17.80
N VAL A 70 5.62 0.17 -18.16
CA VAL A 70 4.27 -0.41 -18.27
C VAL A 70 3.53 -0.36 -16.93
N VAL A 71 4.18 -0.80 -15.85
CA VAL A 71 3.60 -0.75 -14.49
C VAL A 71 3.23 0.69 -14.11
N LYS A 72 4.09 1.67 -14.41
CA LYS A 72 3.83 3.09 -14.19
C LYS A 72 2.53 3.53 -14.85
N TRP A 73 2.39 3.31 -16.16
CA TRP A 73 1.24 3.81 -16.92
C TRP A 73 -0.07 3.11 -16.53
N VAL A 74 -0.03 1.79 -16.33
CA VAL A 74 -1.19 1.04 -15.82
C VAL A 74 -1.55 1.49 -14.41
N GLY A 75 -0.55 1.73 -13.55
CA GLY A 75 -0.75 2.25 -12.20
C GLY A 75 -1.38 3.64 -12.19
N ILE A 76 -0.90 4.57 -13.04
CA ILE A 76 -1.50 5.92 -13.19
C ILE A 76 -2.97 5.80 -13.58
N ALA A 77 -3.28 5.02 -14.62
CA ALA A 77 -4.65 4.84 -15.07
C ALA A 77 -5.56 4.27 -13.97
N TYR A 78 -5.07 3.28 -13.22
CA TYR A 78 -5.79 2.67 -12.11
C TYR A 78 -6.01 3.65 -10.94
N LEU A 79 -4.98 4.37 -10.51
CA LEU A 79 -5.05 5.36 -9.43
C LEU A 79 -6.00 6.51 -9.80
N PHE A 80 -5.92 6.99 -11.04
CA PHE A 80 -6.79 8.04 -11.54
C PHE A 80 -8.26 7.60 -11.55
N ALA A 81 -8.55 6.42 -12.11
CA ALA A 81 -9.90 5.87 -12.12
C ALA A 81 -10.46 5.65 -10.69
N TYR A 82 -9.64 5.10 -9.78
CA TYR A 82 -10.05 4.89 -8.40
C TYR A 82 -10.25 6.22 -7.65
N GLY A 83 -9.38 7.21 -7.89
CA GLY A 83 -9.49 8.56 -7.32
C GLY A 83 -10.81 9.24 -7.74
N LEU A 84 -11.14 9.22 -9.02
CA LEU A 84 -12.41 9.75 -9.53
C LEU A 84 -13.62 9.02 -8.95
N LEU A 85 -13.55 7.69 -8.86
CA LEU A 85 -14.62 6.88 -8.26
C LEU A 85 -14.81 7.21 -6.77
N SER A 86 -13.73 7.48 -6.03
CA SER A 86 -13.79 7.89 -4.63
C SER A 86 -14.45 9.27 -4.48
N LEU A 87 -14.07 10.25 -5.31
CA LEU A 87 -14.69 11.57 -5.32
C LEU A 87 -16.18 11.52 -5.70
N TRP A 88 -16.52 10.65 -6.66
CA TRP A 88 -17.91 10.45 -7.05
C TRP A 88 -18.76 9.85 -5.90
N ARG A 89 -18.21 8.84 -5.17
CA ARG A 89 -18.85 8.31 -3.96
C ARG A 89 -19.03 9.37 -2.89
N ALA A 90 -18.02 10.23 -2.68
CA ALA A 90 -18.10 11.33 -1.72
C ALA A 90 -19.26 12.31 -2.01
N ARG A 91 -19.59 12.52 -3.30
CA ARG A 91 -20.73 13.38 -3.70
C ARG A 91 -22.08 12.72 -3.49
N ARG A 92 -22.16 11.39 -3.65
CA ARG A 92 -23.40 10.61 -3.53
C ARG A 92 -23.69 10.09 -2.12
N SER A 93 -23.01 10.63 -1.10
CA SER A 93 -23.26 10.25 0.31
C SER A 93 -24.68 10.70 0.75
N GLU A 94 -25.70 10.13 0.12
CA GLU A 94 -26.98 9.91 0.76
C GLU A 94 -26.72 8.92 1.90
N VAL A 95 -27.46 9.09 2.98
CA VAL A 95 -27.43 8.23 4.15
C VAL A 95 -27.57 6.77 3.70
N LEU A 96 -26.46 6.15 3.33
CA LEU A 96 -26.42 4.70 3.19
C LEU A 96 -26.52 4.20 4.62
N LEU A 97 -27.73 3.86 5.03
CA LEU A 97 -27.97 3.06 6.23
C LEU A 97 -26.99 1.87 6.19
N PRO A 98 -26.43 1.45 7.33
CA PRO A 98 -25.46 0.35 7.38
C PRO A 98 -25.91 -0.95 6.69
N ALA A 99 -27.19 -1.08 6.35
CA ALA A 99 -27.79 -2.22 5.69
C ALA A 99 -27.59 -2.28 4.16
N ASP A 100 -27.31 -1.15 3.48
CA ASP A 100 -27.31 -1.09 2.01
C ASP A 100 -25.92 -1.00 1.36
N THR A 101 -24.83 -0.84 2.11
CA THR A 101 -23.50 -1.02 1.57
C THR A 101 -23.15 -2.50 1.53
N ALA A 102 -23.44 -3.15 0.42
CA ALA A 102 -23.02 -4.54 0.19
C ALA A 102 -21.53 -4.67 0.54
N THR A 103 -21.23 -5.47 1.55
CA THR A 103 -19.84 -5.75 1.94
C THR A 103 -19.07 -6.18 0.69
N PRO A 104 -17.97 -5.49 0.33
CA PRO A 104 -17.25 -5.82 -0.89
C PRO A 104 -16.86 -7.30 -0.89
N SER A 105 -17.01 -7.98 -2.02
CA SER A 105 -16.72 -9.40 -2.12
C SER A 105 -15.23 -9.66 -1.79
N ARG A 106 -14.90 -10.89 -1.37
CA ARG A 106 -13.49 -11.27 -1.13
C ARG A 106 -12.61 -11.03 -2.37
N ARG A 107 -13.17 -11.30 -3.56
CA ARG A 107 -12.46 -11.09 -4.82
C ARG A 107 -12.14 -9.61 -5.06
N VAL A 108 -13.10 -8.73 -4.86
CA VAL A 108 -12.91 -7.29 -5.02
C VAL A 108 -11.84 -6.78 -4.04
N VAL A 109 -11.90 -7.17 -2.75
CA VAL A 109 -10.88 -6.75 -1.78
C VAL A 109 -9.52 -7.28 -2.17
N ALA A 110 -9.40 -8.55 -2.54
CA ALA A 110 -8.13 -9.15 -2.91
C ALA A 110 -7.54 -8.50 -4.17
N THR A 111 -8.31 -8.39 -5.26
CA THR A 111 -7.83 -7.80 -6.52
C THR A 111 -7.44 -6.34 -6.36
N THR A 112 -8.23 -5.55 -5.61
CA THR A 112 -7.92 -4.14 -5.34
C THR A 112 -6.65 -4.00 -4.50
N THR A 113 -6.47 -4.84 -3.47
CA THR A 113 -5.25 -4.80 -2.63
C THR A 113 -4.02 -5.18 -3.45
N VAL A 114 -4.09 -6.25 -4.23
CA VAL A 114 -3.01 -6.68 -5.14
C VAL A 114 -2.69 -5.57 -6.15
N ALA A 115 -3.73 -4.95 -6.75
CA ALA A 115 -3.54 -3.88 -7.72
C ALA A 115 -2.83 -2.66 -7.09
N PHE A 116 -3.25 -2.20 -5.91
CA PHE A 116 -2.57 -1.08 -5.22
C PHE A 116 -1.13 -1.40 -4.82
N THR A 117 -0.78 -2.66 -4.62
CA THR A 117 0.58 -3.07 -4.34
C THR A 117 1.41 -3.16 -5.64
N PHE A 118 1.00 -4.00 -6.58
CA PHE A 118 1.84 -4.36 -7.72
C PHE A 118 1.73 -3.41 -8.92
N LEU A 119 0.68 -2.58 -9.02
CA LEU A 119 0.59 -1.52 -10.03
C LEU A 119 1.19 -0.19 -9.54
N ASN A 120 1.80 -0.16 -8.37
CA ASN A 120 2.53 0.99 -7.87
C ASN A 120 4.03 0.81 -8.14
N PRO A 121 4.64 1.55 -9.08
CA PRO A 121 6.06 1.39 -9.38
C PRO A 121 6.97 1.79 -8.22
N HIS A 122 6.51 2.70 -7.32
CA HIS A 122 7.29 3.06 -6.13
C HIS A 122 7.54 1.86 -5.21
N VAL A 123 6.64 0.87 -5.16
CA VAL A 123 6.85 -0.31 -4.31
C VAL A 123 8.08 -1.11 -4.76
N TYR A 124 8.36 -1.16 -6.06
CA TYR A 124 9.55 -1.84 -6.59
C TYR A 124 10.82 -1.04 -6.27
N ILE A 125 10.75 0.29 -6.37
CA ILE A 125 11.88 1.18 -6.07
C ILE A 125 12.19 1.12 -4.57
N ASP A 126 11.20 1.29 -3.73
CA ASP A 126 11.38 1.38 -2.29
C ASP A 126 11.71 0.01 -1.66
N THR A 127 11.01 -1.05 -2.08
CA THR A 127 11.12 -2.35 -1.43
C THR A 127 12.18 -3.23 -2.09
N VAL A 128 12.17 -3.35 -3.43
CA VAL A 128 13.11 -4.25 -4.11
C VAL A 128 14.48 -3.59 -4.30
N LEU A 129 14.50 -2.32 -4.75
CA LEU A 129 15.76 -1.64 -5.04
C LEU A 129 16.38 -1.03 -3.78
N LEU A 130 15.69 -0.10 -3.11
CA LEU A 130 16.27 0.65 -2.01
C LEU A 130 16.47 -0.22 -0.77
N LEU A 131 15.42 -0.86 -0.29
CA LEU A 131 15.50 -1.71 0.90
C LEU A 131 16.37 -2.94 0.66
N GLY A 132 16.30 -3.54 -0.54
CA GLY A 132 17.19 -4.60 -0.99
C GLY A 132 18.65 -4.17 -1.01
N SER A 133 18.96 -2.97 -1.54
CA SER A 133 20.30 -2.41 -1.57
C SER A 133 20.88 -2.16 -0.17
N ILE A 134 20.09 -1.54 0.71
CA ILE A 134 20.50 -1.30 2.11
C ILE A 134 20.75 -2.63 2.84
N GLY A 135 19.83 -3.58 2.69
CA GLY A 135 19.96 -4.89 3.35
C GLY A 135 21.19 -5.67 2.88
N ASN A 136 21.55 -5.58 1.60
CA ASN A 136 22.75 -6.25 1.08
C ASN A 136 24.07 -5.67 1.63
N GLN A 137 24.10 -4.43 2.13
CA GLN A 137 25.28 -3.87 2.81
C GLN A 137 25.63 -4.60 4.11
N TYR A 138 24.70 -5.34 4.70
CA TYR A 138 24.92 -6.16 5.91
C TYR A 138 25.57 -7.52 5.60
N GLY A 139 25.91 -7.83 4.36
CA GLY A 139 26.61 -9.06 3.97
C GLY A 139 25.89 -10.32 4.44
N ALA A 140 26.55 -11.15 5.24
CA ALA A 140 25.95 -12.39 5.76
C ALA A 140 24.73 -12.16 6.66
N GLN A 141 24.60 -10.98 7.28
CA GLN A 141 23.49 -10.64 8.17
C GLN A 141 22.27 -10.03 7.43
N ARG A 142 22.31 -9.93 6.10
CA ARG A 142 21.22 -9.36 5.30
C ARG A 142 19.85 -10.01 5.57
N TRP A 143 19.81 -11.29 5.90
CA TRP A 143 18.57 -11.99 6.22
C TRP A 143 17.98 -11.57 7.56
N LEU A 144 18.82 -11.17 8.54
CA LEU A 144 18.36 -10.58 9.79
C LEU A 144 17.77 -9.17 9.55
N PHE A 145 18.35 -8.41 8.63
CA PHE A 145 17.77 -7.15 8.17
C PHE A 145 16.41 -7.38 7.50
N ALA A 146 16.30 -8.37 6.58
CA ALA A 146 15.06 -8.76 5.94
C ALA A 146 13.98 -9.14 6.97
N LEU A 147 14.34 -9.91 7.99
CA LEU A 147 13.42 -10.27 9.08
C LEU A 147 12.84 -9.01 9.76
N GLY A 148 13.70 -8.03 10.09
CA GLY A 148 13.26 -6.76 10.66
C GLY A 148 12.29 -5.99 9.74
N ALA A 149 12.62 -5.90 8.46
CA ALA A 149 11.77 -5.23 7.47
C ALA A 149 10.42 -5.94 7.27
N CYS A 150 10.41 -7.26 7.23
CA CYS A 150 9.17 -8.04 7.17
C CYS A 150 8.29 -7.83 8.42
N LEU A 151 8.91 -7.80 9.61
CA LEU A 151 8.19 -7.47 10.85
C LEU A 151 7.60 -6.06 10.80
N ALA A 152 8.31 -5.08 10.22
CA ALA A 152 7.81 -3.73 10.03
C ALA A 152 6.51 -3.72 9.22
N SER A 153 6.47 -4.42 8.09
CA SER A 153 5.27 -4.53 7.24
C SER A 153 4.10 -5.19 7.99
N ILE A 154 4.34 -6.33 8.62
CA ILE A 154 3.30 -7.05 9.37
C ILE A 154 2.73 -6.17 10.50
N LEU A 155 3.60 -5.52 11.27
CA LEU A 155 3.18 -4.65 12.37
C LEU A 155 2.41 -3.43 11.86
N TRP A 156 2.93 -2.78 10.81
CA TRP A 156 2.29 -1.59 10.24
C TRP A 156 0.90 -1.88 9.70
N PHE A 157 0.75 -2.87 8.81
CA PHE A 157 -0.56 -3.17 8.23
C PHE A 157 -1.55 -3.73 9.26
N SER A 158 -1.05 -4.47 10.26
CA SER A 158 -1.88 -4.91 11.38
C SER A 158 -2.35 -3.71 12.23
N ALA A 159 -1.44 -2.82 12.60
CA ALA A 159 -1.78 -1.62 13.35
C ALA A 159 -2.74 -0.71 12.57
N LEU A 160 -2.47 -0.46 11.28
CA LEU A 160 -3.30 0.36 10.42
C LEU A 160 -4.69 -0.25 10.22
N GLY A 161 -4.75 -1.52 9.84
CA GLY A 161 -6.01 -2.19 9.53
C GLY A 161 -6.88 -2.45 10.77
N PHE A 162 -6.31 -3.03 11.80
CA PHE A 162 -7.06 -3.36 13.02
C PHE A 162 -7.19 -2.16 13.96
N GLY A 163 -6.18 -1.28 14.03
CA GLY A 163 -6.24 -0.05 14.82
C GLY A 163 -7.32 0.91 14.32
N ALA A 164 -7.55 0.99 13.02
CA ALA A 164 -8.62 1.80 12.45
C ALA A 164 -10.02 1.41 12.96
N ARG A 165 -10.22 0.18 13.41
CA ARG A 165 -11.50 -0.28 13.99
C ARG A 165 -11.93 0.50 15.23
N SER A 166 -10.97 1.00 16.01
CA SER A 166 -11.27 1.82 17.20
C SER A 166 -11.89 3.16 16.84
N ALA A 167 -11.61 3.68 15.65
CA ALA A 167 -12.23 4.88 15.10
C ALA A 167 -13.57 4.61 14.37
N ALA A 168 -14.01 3.36 14.27
CA ALA A 168 -15.27 2.99 13.60
C ALA A 168 -16.54 3.71 14.15
N PRO A 169 -16.67 4.09 15.43
CA PRO A 169 -17.81 4.89 15.90
C PRO A 169 -17.96 6.24 15.17
N LEU A 170 -16.85 6.83 14.68
CA LEU A 170 -16.92 8.03 13.85
C LEU A 170 -17.59 7.77 12.49
N MET A 171 -17.64 6.52 12.05
CA MET A 171 -18.22 6.12 10.75
C MET A 171 -19.75 6.09 10.74
N SER A 172 -20.41 6.25 11.89
CA SER A 172 -21.88 6.42 11.98
C SER A 172 -22.36 7.74 11.36
N ARG A 173 -21.43 8.69 11.12
CA ARG A 173 -21.75 10.00 10.55
C ARG A 173 -21.49 10.02 9.04
N PRO A 174 -22.46 10.36 8.18
CA PRO A 174 -22.29 10.43 6.72
C PRO A 174 -21.16 11.37 6.31
N ILE A 175 -20.95 12.45 7.07
CA ILE A 175 -19.89 13.42 6.82
C ILE A 175 -18.50 12.80 6.92
N THR A 176 -18.29 11.81 7.79
CA THR A 176 -17.02 11.13 7.96
C THR A 176 -16.65 10.31 6.71
N TRP A 177 -17.63 9.61 6.13
CA TRP A 177 -17.43 8.89 4.86
C TRP A 177 -17.12 9.85 3.71
N ARG A 178 -17.83 10.99 3.66
CA ARG A 178 -17.58 12.02 2.66
C ARG A 178 -16.15 12.58 2.77
N ILE A 179 -15.70 12.90 3.97
CA ILE A 179 -14.35 13.40 4.22
C ILE A 179 -13.32 12.31 3.86
N LEU A 180 -13.56 11.06 4.26
CA LEU A 180 -12.67 9.93 3.97
C LEU A 180 -12.55 9.69 2.46
N ASP A 181 -13.67 9.55 1.74
CA ASP A 181 -13.67 9.31 0.30
C ASP A 181 -13.09 10.50 -0.49
N THR A 182 -13.33 11.73 -0.03
CA THR A 182 -12.70 12.92 -0.60
C THR A 182 -11.19 12.88 -0.39
N GLY A 183 -10.73 12.62 0.84
CA GLY A 183 -9.30 12.51 1.15
C GLY A 183 -8.61 11.40 0.36
N ILE A 184 -9.21 10.21 0.28
CA ILE A 184 -8.70 9.10 -0.52
C ILE A 184 -8.63 9.51 -2.01
N GLY A 185 -9.68 10.12 -2.53
CA GLY A 185 -9.71 10.59 -3.92
C GLY A 185 -8.58 11.57 -4.22
N PHE A 186 -8.37 12.57 -3.37
CA PHE A 186 -7.26 13.52 -3.52
C PHE A 186 -5.89 12.83 -3.44
N VAL A 187 -5.67 11.95 -2.46
CA VAL A 187 -4.41 11.21 -2.32
C VAL A 187 -4.12 10.38 -3.58
N MET A 188 -5.12 9.66 -4.11
CA MET A 188 -4.95 8.85 -5.32
C MET A 188 -4.60 9.70 -6.55
N LEU A 189 -5.28 10.84 -6.72
CA LEU A 189 -5.01 11.76 -7.83
C LEU A 189 -3.64 12.43 -7.67
N LEU A 190 -3.25 12.80 -6.46
CA LEU A 190 -1.94 13.36 -6.18
C LEU A 190 -0.82 12.36 -6.48
N ILE A 191 -0.98 11.09 -6.08
CA ILE A 191 -0.02 10.02 -6.38
C ILE A 191 0.04 9.79 -7.89
N ALA A 192 -1.10 9.73 -8.59
CA ALA A 192 -1.15 9.58 -10.04
C ALA A 192 -0.45 10.75 -10.75
N TRP A 193 -0.69 11.98 -10.29
CA TRP A 193 -0.02 13.19 -10.80
C TRP A 193 1.49 13.17 -10.58
N ASN A 194 1.92 12.85 -9.36
CA ASN A 194 3.33 12.75 -9.03
C ASN A 194 4.03 11.67 -9.88
N LEU A 195 3.39 10.51 -10.01
CA LEU A 195 3.88 9.41 -10.81
C LEU A 195 3.98 9.75 -12.29
N TRP A 196 3.05 10.55 -12.83
CA TRP A 196 3.11 11.05 -14.20
C TRP A 196 4.39 11.84 -14.48
N HIS A 197 4.79 12.72 -13.55
CA HIS A 197 5.96 13.59 -13.68
C HIS A 197 7.27 12.94 -13.21
N THR A 198 7.23 11.76 -12.59
CA THR A 198 8.43 11.07 -12.14
C THR A 198 9.06 10.32 -13.30
N ASP A 199 10.30 10.69 -13.65
CA ASP A 199 11.10 9.89 -14.58
C ASP A 199 11.64 8.65 -13.83
N LEU A 200 11.21 7.47 -14.28
CA LEU A 200 11.70 6.18 -13.76
C LEU A 200 13.01 5.77 -14.44
N THR A 201 13.91 6.72 -14.70
CA THR A 201 15.27 6.40 -15.15
C THR A 201 16.05 5.87 -13.94
N VAL A 202 16.23 4.56 -13.87
CA VAL A 202 16.99 3.85 -12.82
C VAL A 202 18.38 3.49 -13.36
#